data_a926fef714d14a061126c5007c1f1bd1
#
_entry.id   a926fef714d14a061126c5007c1f1bd1
#
_cell.length_a   1.000
_cell.length_b   1.000
_cell.length_c   1.000
_cell.angle_alpha   90.00
_cell.angle_beta   90.00
_cell.angle_gamma   90.00
#
_symmetry.space_group_name_H-M   'P 1'
#
loop_
_entity.id
_entity.type
_entity.pdbx_description
1 polymer ?
#
loop_
_entity_poly.entity_id
_entity_poly.type
_entity_poly.pdbx_seq_one_letter_code
_entity_poly.pdbx_strand_id
1 'polypeptide(L)'
;MRFVASASLAALGLIGTLAFSPAALAQAKPEAPPQPAQAQPPQAQPPQVKQVALTEKQVQDLIAAQQEMNAITDKLPEDADDKPDPKVQTQLEAVTKKHGFASYDEFSDVATNVALVLSGIDPKTKTFSEPPVALKKQIAAVSADKNMPEKDKKAALADMNEALKYAVNVQYPENVTLVTKYYDKLNAMMQDEE
;
A
#
# COMPACT_ATOMS: atom_id res chain seq x y z
N MET A 1 27.00 -6.80 1.32
CA MET A 1 27.94 -7.58 0.45
C MET A 1 27.66 -9.06 0.62
N ARG A 2 27.10 -9.67 -0.35
CA ARG A 2 27.33 -10.99 -0.94
C ARG A 2 26.05 -11.48 -1.61
N PHE A 3 26.00 -11.26 -2.91
CA PHE A 3 25.06 -11.89 -3.83
C PHE A 3 25.36 -13.38 -3.92
N VAL A 4 24.33 -14.22 -3.92
CA VAL A 4 24.43 -15.58 -4.47
C VAL A 4 23.32 -15.74 -5.50
N ALA A 5 23.74 -15.76 -6.75
CA ALA A 5 22.93 -16.19 -7.88
C ALA A 5 22.85 -17.71 -7.90
N SER A 6 21.69 -18.25 -8.21
CA SER A 6 21.55 -19.63 -8.67
C SER A 6 20.63 -19.68 -9.89
N ALA A 7 21.25 -19.87 -11.03
CA ALA A 7 20.64 -20.25 -12.29
C ALA A 7 20.43 -21.77 -12.31
N SER A 8 19.32 -22.24 -12.83
CA SER A 8 19.20 -23.61 -13.31
C SER A 8 18.41 -23.65 -14.62
N LEU A 9 19.15 -23.95 -15.68
CA LEU A 9 18.70 -24.39 -17.00
C LEU A 9 18.36 -25.88 -16.99
N ALA A 10 17.36 -26.28 -17.77
CA ALA A 10 17.31 -27.53 -18.55
C ALA A 10 16.04 -27.46 -19.40
N ALA A 11 15.99 -27.33 -20.67
CA ALA A 11 16.56 -28.01 -21.84
C ALA A 11 15.86 -29.34 -22.22
N LEU A 12 15.36 -29.28 -23.43
CA LEU A 12 15.29 -30.33 -24.48
C LEU A 12 14.15 -31.37 -24.46
N GLY A 13 13.54 -31.48 -25.61
CA GLY A 13 13.45 -32.59 -26.53
C GLY A 13 12.08 -32.68 -27.19
N LEU A 14 11.89 -32.68 -28.34
CA LEU A 14 12.32 -33.13 -29.69
C LEU A 14 11.17 -33.87 -30.40
N ILE A 15 10.74 -33.36 -31.53
CA ILE A 15 10.42 -33.98 -32.83
C ILE A 15 9.41 -35.15 -32.87
N GLY A 16 8.44 -35.00 -33.78
CA GLY A 16 7.65 -36.11 -34.29
C GLY A 16 6.65 -35.67 -35.36
N THR A 17 7.13 -35.52 -36.61
CA THR A 17 6.31 -35.42 -37.81
C THR A 17 5.56 -36.71 -38.08
N LEU A 18 4.32 -36.64 -38.59
CA LEU A 18 3.91 -37.37 -39.83
C LEU A 18 2.48 -37.00 -40.20
N ALA A 19 2.37 -36.60 -41.45
CA ALA A 19 1.12 -36.36 -42.19
C ALA A 19 0.35 -37.62 -42.48
N PHE A 20 -0.98 -37.54 -42.45
CA PHE A 20 -1.86 -38.29 -43.37
C PHE A 20 -3.27 -37.68 -43.35
N SER A 21 -3.72 -37.07 -44.43
CA SER A 21 -5.16 -36.96 -44.78
C SER A 21 -5.50 -38.19 -45.65
N PRO A 22 -6.74 -38.66 -45.74
CA PRO A 22 -7.90 -37.90 -46.17
C PRO A 22 -9.27 -38.36 -45.61
N ALA A 23 -10.28 -37.65 -46.11
CA ALA A 23 -11.68 -38.05 -46.30
C ALA A 23 -12.71 -37.76 -45.21
N ALA A 24 -13.41 -36.73 -45.48
CA ALA A 24 -14.80 -36.38 -45.24
C ALA A 24 -15.71 -37.49 -44.66
N LEU A 25 -16.29 -37.22 -43.52
CA LEU A 25 -17.66 -37.57 -43.17
C LEU A 25 -18.20 -36.51 -42.22
N ALA A 26 -19.20 -35.79 -42.65
CA ALA A 26 -19.94 -34.83 -41.87
C ALA A 26 -20.67 -35.60 -40.75
N GLN A 27 -20.19 -35.45 -39.52
CA GLN A 27 -20.95 -35.77 -38.32
C GLN A 27 -21.19 -34.48 -37.56
N ALA A 28 -22.46 -34.16 -37.41
CA ALA A 28 -22.95 -33.08 -36.59
C ALA A 28 -22.38 -33.24 -35.16
N LYS A 29 -21.56 -32.28 -34.78
CA LYS A 29 -21.04 -32.21 -33.41
C LYS A 29 -22.20 -31.83 -32.50
N PRO A 30 -22.48 -32.57 -31.44
CA PRO A 30 -23.43 -32.15 -30.43
C PRO A 30 -22.87 -30.85 -29.81
N GLU A 31 -23.69 -29.85 -29.83
CA GLU A 31 -23.42 -28.58 -29.15
C GLU A 31 -23.24 -28.86 -27.66
N ALA A 32 -22.04 -28.67 -27.14
CA ALA A 32 -21.76 -28.78 -25.72
C ALA A 32 -22.62 -27.75 -24.96
N PRO A 33 -23.24 -28.13 -23.84
CA PRO A 33 -24.02 -27.19 -23.05
C PRO A 33 -23.11 -26.02 -22.64
N PRO A 34 -23.65 -24.76 -22.58
CA PRO A 34 -22.88 -23.62 -22.20
C PRO A 34 -22.29 -23.86 -20.80
N GLN A 35 -20.96 -23.87 -20.74
CA GLN A 35 -20.26 -23.87 -19.44
C GLN A 35 -20.73 -22.64 -18.65
N PRO A 36 -21.13 -22.81 -17.39
CA PRO A 36 -21.42 -21.68 -16.51
C PRO A 36 -20.19 -20.79 -16.54
N ALA A 37 -20.37 -19.52 -16.87
CA ALA A 37 -19.33 -18.50 -16.74
C ALA A 37 -18.76 -18.66 -15.33
N GLN A 38 -17.48 -19.04 -15.24
CA GLN A 38 -16.76 -19.03 -13.98
C GLN A 38 -16.80 -17.60 -13.49
N ALA A 39 -17.61 -17.35 -12.47
CA ALA A 39 -17.61 -16.09 -11.76
C ALA A 39 -16.17 -15.87 -11.29
N GLN A 40 -15.51 -14.87 -11.87
CA GLN A 40 -14.22 -14.41 -11.35
C GLN A 40 -14.43 -14.12 -9.86
N PRO A 41 -13.53 -14.61 -8.99
CA PRO A 41 -13.62 -14.25 -7.58
C PRO A 41 -13.71 -12.74 -7.48
N PRO A 42 -14.53 -12.18 -6.58
CA PRO A 42 -14.63 -10.75 -6.39
C PRO A 42 -13.20 -10.22 -6.20
N GLN A 43 -12.73 -9.38 -7.10
CA GLN A 43 -11.48 -8.68 -6.88
C GLN A 43 -11.70 -7.91 -5.58
N ALA A 44 -10.94 -8.27 -4.54
CA ALA A 44 -10.97 -7.59 -3.27
C ALA A 44 -10.72 -6.11 -3.58
N GLN A 45 -11.74 -5.28 -3.42
CA GLN A 45 -11.56 -3.83 -3.49
C GLN A 45 -10.59 -3.48 -2.39
N PRO A 46 -9.52 -2.72 -2.69
CA PRO A 46 -8.61 -2.30 -1.63
C PRO A 46 -9.39 -1.60 -0.53
N PRO A 47 -8.98 -1.75 0.73
CA PRO A 47 -9.68 -1.14 1.84
C PRO A 47 -9.78 0.37 1.60
N GLN A 48 -11.02 0.87 1.50
CA GLN A 48 -11.24 2.29 1.40
C GLN A 48 -10.87 2.93 2.72
N VAL A 49 -10.04 3.97 2.67
CA VAL A 49 -9.67 4.75 3.86
C VAL A 49 -10.94 5.29 4.50
N LYS A 50 -11.23 4.88 5.71
CA LYS A 50 -12.29 5.47 6.52
C LYS A 50 -11.82 6.84 6.97
N GLN A 51 -12.39 7.90 6.38
CA GLN A 51 -12.04 9.25 6.75
C GLN A 51 -12.87 9.73 7.93
N VAL A 52 -12.20 10.37 8.89
CA VAL A 52 -12.79 10.92 10.11
C VAL A 52 -12.30 12.35 10.34
N ALA A 53 -13.14 13.19 10.96
CA ALA A 53 -12.70 14.50 11.44
C ALA A 53 -11.74 14.30 12.62
N LEU A 54 -10.53 14.87 12.52
CA LEU A 54 -9.51 14.80 13.56
C LEU A 54 -9.73 15.91 14.59
N THR A 55 -9.44 15.60 15.84
CA THR A 55 -9.32 16.59 16.91
C THR A 55 -7.85 16.87 17.21
N GLU A 56 -7.58 18.06 17.74
CA GLU A 56 -6.22 18.42 18.15
C GLU A 56 -5.67 17.46 19.19
N LYS A 57 -6.53 17.02 20.12
CA LYS A 57 -6.15 16.03 21.14
C LYS A 57 -5.72 14.72 20.50
N GLN A 58 -6.47 14.19 19.54
CA GLN A 58 -6.11 12.93 18.85
C GLN A 58 -4.77 13.02 18.14
N VAL A 59 -4.45 14.16 17.49
CA VAL A 59 -3.14 14.35 16.84
C VAL A 59 -2.02 14.40 17.88
N GLN A 60 -2.22 15.04 19.01
CA GLN A 60 -1.24 15.08 20.11
C GLN A 60 -1.05 13.72 20.74
N ASP A 61 -2.13 12.99 21.00
CA ASP A 61 -2.12 11.64 21.55
C ASP A 61 -1.43 10.65 20.60
N LEU A 62 -1.67 10.78 19.29
CA LEU A 62 -0.99 10.00 18.26
C LEU A 62 0.52 10.19 18.33
N ILE A 63 0.99 11.44 18.35
CA ILE A 63 2.41 11.77 18.44
C ILE A 63 3.02 11.19 19.72
N ALA A 64 2.30 11.25 20.83
CA ALA A 64 2.78 10.72 22.12
C ALA A 64 2.80 9.18 22.16
N ALA A 65 1.86 8.52 21.49
CA ALA A 65 1.76 7.07 21.44
C ALA A 65 2.81 6.43 20.53
N GLN A 66 3.19 7.09 19.44
CA GLN A 66 3.99 6.50 18.35
C GLN A 66 5.33 5.94 18.84
N GLN A 67 6.02 6.66 19.70
CA GLN A 67 7.31 6.20 20.24
C GLN A 67 7.19 4.88 21.02
N GLU A 68 6.11 4.69 21.77
CA GLU A 68 5.86 3.44 22.49
C GLU A 68 5.39 2.33 21.53
N MET A 69 4.66 2.70 20.49
CA MET A 69 4.22 1.77 19.44
C MET A 69 5.44 1.24 18.66
N ASN A 70 6.34 2.10 18.21
CA ASN A 70 7.58 1.72 17.52
C ASN A 70 8.42 0.79 18.40
N ALA A 71 8.58 1.08 19.69
CA ALA A 71 9.32 0.21 20.59
C ALA A 71 8.72 -1.20 20.76
N ILE A 72 7.46 -1.41 20.39
CA ILE A 72 6.81 -2.72 20.34
C ILE A 72 7.06 -3.37 18.99
N THR A 73 6.84 -2.64 17.89
CA THR A 73 6.96 -3.15 16.52
C THR A 73 8.40 -3.47 16.14
N ASP A 74 9.38 -2.69 16.59
CA ASP A 74 10.82 -2.93 16.36
C ASP A 74 11.33 -4.27 16.93
N LYS A 75 10.58 -4.85 17.87
CA LYS A 75 10.92 -6.15 18.47
C LYS A 75 10.30 -7.32 17.71
N LEU A 76 9.47 -7.03 16.71
CA LEU A 76 8.87 -8.07 15.90
C LEU A 76 9.91 -8.60 14.91
N PRO A 77 9.96 -9.92 14.67
CA PRO A 77 10.79 -10.48 13.62
C PRO A 77 10.29 -10.00 12.25
N GLU A 78 11.22 -9.72 11.33
CA GLU A 78 10.91 -9.30 9.95
C GLU A 78 10.00 -10.30 9.19
N ASP A 79 10.01 -11.57 9.62
CA ASP A 79 9.20 -12.66 9.07
C ASP A 79 7.90 -12.89 9.87
N ALA A 80 7.46 -11.92 10.68
CA ALA A 80 6.20 -12.07 11.41
C ALA A 80 5.05 -12.25 10.38
N ASP A 81 4.44 -13.43 10.41
CA ASP A 81 3.28 -13.75 9.57
C ASP A 81 2.22 -12.65 9.68
N ASP A 82 1.41 -12.46 8.62
CA ASP A 82 0.33 -11.45 8.51
C ASP A 82 -0.69 -11.47 9.67
N LYS A 83 -0.51 -12.36 10.64
CA LYS A 83 -1.31 -12.42 11.87
C LYS A 83 -0.48 -11.95 13.07
N PRO A 84 -0.75 -10.75 13.57
CA PRO A 84 -0.06 -10.24 14.76
C PRO A 84 -0.23 -11.21 15.94
N ASP A 85 0.88 -11.51 16.63
CA ASP A 85 0.86 -12.27 17.86
C ASP A 85 -0.18 -11.65 18.84
N PRO A 86 -1.10 -12.43 19.42
CA PRO A 86 -2.09 -11.91 20.37
C PRO A 86 -1.49 -11.11 21.55
N LYS A 87 -0.23 -11.40 21.94
CA LYS A 87 0.48 -10.62 22.94
C LYS A 87 0.85 -9.22 22.44
N VAL A 88 1.31 -9.14 21.18
CA VAL A 88 1.62 -7.85 20.54
C VAL A 88 0.36 -7.01 20.42
N GLN A 89 -0.72 -7.60 19.93
CA GLN A 89 -2.01 -6.92 19.83
C GLN A 89 -2.46 -6.38 21.21
N THR A 90 -2.32 -7.18 22.28
CA THR A 90 -2.64 -6.74 23.64
C THR A 90 -1.77 -5.56 24.10
N GLN A 91 -0.48 -5.55 23.72
CA GLN A 91 0.44 -4.45 24.05
C GLN A 91 0.08 -3.17 23.29
N LEU A 92 -0.20 -3.28 21.98
CA LEU A 92 -0.64 -2.15 21.16
C LEU A 92 -1.95 -1.54 21.69
N GLU A 93 -2.93 -2.39 22.06
CA GLU A 93 -4.17 -1.95 22.71
C GLU A 93 -3.93 -1.24 24.05
N ALA A 94 -2.98 -1.71 24.85
CA ALA A 94 -2.64 -1.08 26.11
C ALA A 94 -2.03 0.31 25.90
N VAL A 95 -1.14 0.47 24.90
CA VAL A 95 -0.54 1.76 24.55
C VAL A 95 -1.60 2.74 24.03
N THR A 96 -2.47 2.30 23.13
CA THR A 96 -3.54 3.18 22.59
C THR A 96 -4.45 3.70 23.70
N LYS A 97 -4.88 2.82 24.61
CA LYS A 97 -5.71 3.21 25.77
C LYS A 97 -4.99 4.16 26.73
N LYS A 98 -3.71 3.92 27.01
CA LYS A 98 -2.86 4.80 27.82
C LYS A 98 -2.80 6.22 27.28
N HIS A 99 -2.77 6.36 25.94
CA HIS A 99 -2.71 7.64 25.24
C HIS A 99 -4.09 8.20 24.85
N GLY A 100 -5.20 7.66 25.41
CA GLY A 100 -6.53 8.26 25.33
C GLY A 100 -7.39 7.81 24.17
N PHE A 101 -6.96 6.81 23.40
CA PHE A 101 -7.79 6.17 22.37
C PHE A 101 -8.68 5.08 23.00
N ALA A 102 -9.88 4.90 22.49
CA ALA A 102 -10.79 3.85 22.97
C ALA A 102 -10.32 2.44 22.54
N SER A 103 -9.65 2.34 21.38
CA SER A 103 -9.16 1.08 20.81
C SER A 103 -7.99 1.31 19.86
N TYR A 104 -7.32 0.23 19.47
CA TYR A 104 -6.32 0.25 18.40
C TYR A 104 -6.93 0.66 17.04
N ASP A 105 -8.18 0.29 16.77
CA ASP A 105 -8.87 0.70 15.54
C ASP A 105 -9.05 2.21 15.48
N GLU A 106 -9.43 2.88 16.58
CA GLU A 106 -9.53 4.33 16.62
C GLU A 106 -8.16 4.98 16.38
N PHE A 107 -7.11 4.48 17.03
CA PHE A 107 -5.74 4.93 16.80
C PHE A 107 -5.35 4.79 15.32
N SER A 108 -5.63 3.65 14.71
CA SER A 108 -5.35 3.36 13.31
C SER A 108 -6.14 4.27 12.37
N ASP A 109 -7.42 4.51 12.63
CA ASP A 109 -8.24 5.47 11.88
C ASP A 109 -7.61 6.88 11.92
N VAL A 110 -7.20 7.35 13.10
CA VAL A 110 -6.54 8.66 13.29
C VAL A 110 -5.21 8.71 12.56
N ALA A 111 -4.35 7.70 12.72
CA ALA A 111 -3.05 7.61 12.06
C ALA A 111 -3.19 7.62 10.53
N THR A 112 -4.13 6.83 10.00
CA THR A 112 -4.42 6.77 8.56
C THR A 112 -4.91 8.12 8.00
N ASN A 113 -5.74 8.84 8.73
CA ASN A 113 -6.21 10.16 8.31
C ASN A 113 -5.10 11.23 8.38
N VAL A 114 -4.22 11.15 9.36
CA VAL A 114 -3.01 11.98 9.42
C VAL A 114 -2.10 11.69 8.24
N ALA A 115 -1.81 10.42 7.96
CA ALA A 115 -0.98 10.01 6.82
C ALA A 115 -1.58 10.43 5.47
N LEU A 116 -2.92 10.35 5.32
CA LEU A 116 -3.62 10.82 4.12
C LEU A 116 -3.35 12.30 3.87
N VAL A 117 -3.45 13.14 4.89
CA VAL A 117 -3.17 14.58 4.76
C VAL A 117 -1.68 14.84 4.50
N LEU A 118 -0.78 14.17 5.24
CA LEU A 118 0.66 14.31 5.05
C LEU A 118 1.10 13.98 3.63
N SER A 119 0.49 12.98 3.00
CA SER A 119 0.79 12.60 1.61
C SER A 119 0.50 13.72 0.58
N GLY A 120 -0.34 14.69 0.95
CA GLY A 120 -0.64 15.87 0.15
C GLY A 120 0.23 17.09 0.45
N ILE A 121 1.05 17.07 1.51
CA ILE A 121 1.88 18.21 1.90
C ILE A 121 3.25 18.12 1.25
N ASP A 122 3.62 19.15 0.51
CA ASP A 122 4.96 19.30 -0.04
C ASP A 122 5.97 19.56 1.11
N PRO A 123 7.03 18.72 1.28
CA PRO A 123 7.93 18.83 2.41
C PRO A 123 8.78 20.10 2.43
N LYS A 124 8.99 20.75 1.27
CA LYS A 124 9.81 21.94 1.15
C LYS A 124 9.01 23.20 1.39
N THR A 125 7.81 23.27 0.84
CA THR A 125 6.96 24.47 0.89
C THR A 125 5.89 24.39 1.96
N LYS A 126 5.63 23.22 2.51
CA LYS A 126 4.55 22.90 3.46
C LYS A 126 3.16 23.27 2.92
N THR A 127 3.03 23.34 1.60
CA THR A 127 1.76 23.59 0.93
C THR A 127 1.03 22.28 0.70
N PHE A 128 -0.26 22.27 1.01
CA PHE A 128 -1.12 21.13 0.75
C PHE A 128 -1.60 21.11 -0.71
N SER A 129 -1.63 19.94 -1.29
CA SER A 129 -2.37 19.61 -2.51
C SER A 129 -3.13 18.33 -2.25
N GLU A 130 -4.31 18.15 -2.83
CA GLU A 130 -5.04 16.90 -2.70
C GLU A 130 -4.14 15.70 -3.06
N PRO A 131 -4.16 14.58 -2.30
CA PRO A 131 -3.25 13.45 -2.49
C PRO A 131 -3.14 12.94 -3.93
N PRO A 132 -4.25 12.81 -4.72
CA PRO A 132 -4.13 12.43 -6.12
C PRO A 132 -3.36 13.45 -6.98
N VAL A 133 -3.45 14.74 -6.62
CA VAL A 133 -2.73 15.82 -7.33
C VAL A 133 -1.25 15.81 -6.96
N ALA A 134 -0.94 15.65 -5.67
CA ALA A 134 0.42 15.54 -5.18
C ALA A 134 1.14 14.34 -5.82
N LEU A 135 0.49 13.18 -5.83
CA LEU A 135 1.04 11.96 -6.41
C LEU A 135 1.30 12.09 -7.93
N LYS A 136 0.39 12.73 -8.68
CA LYS A 136 0.63 13.03 -10.11
C LYS A 136 1.84 13.93 -10.31
N LYS A 137 2.07 14.91 -9.45
CA LYS A 137 3.28 15.77 -9.50
C LYS A 137 4.54 14.94 -9.23
N GLN A 138 4.50 14.02 -8.26
CA GLN A 138 5.64 13.13 -7.95
C GLN A 138 5.94 12.19 -9.13
N ILE A 139 4.93 11.59 -9.76
CA ILE A 139 5.06 10.76 -10.96
C ILE A 139 5.74 11.56 -12.08
N ALA A 140 5.32 12.81 -12.31
CA ALA A 140 5.93 13.66 -13.32
C ALA A 140 7.40 13.99 -12.99
N ALA A 141 7.71 14.26 -11.72
CA ALA A 141 9.07 14.53 -11.27
C ALA A 141 9.99 13.31 -11.44
N VAL A 142 9.56 12.12 -11.00
CA VAL A 142 10.31 10.86 -11.17
C VAL A 142 10.50 10.54 -12.66
N SER A 143 9.48 10.73 -13.49
CA SER A 143 9.58 10.51 -14.94
C SER A 143 10.64 11.42 -15.61
N ALA A 144 10.77 12.66 -15.13
CA ALA A 144 11.70 13.65 -15.66
C ALA A 144 13.12 13.52 -15.06
N ASP A 145 13.31 12.78 -13.98
CA ASP A 145 14.61 12.63 -13.34
C ASP A 145 15.57 11.83 -14.23
N LYS A 146 16.68 12.48 -14.62
CA LYS A 146 17.71 11.88 -15.46
C LYS A 146 18.82 11.20 -14.66
N ASN A 147 18.83 11.40 -13.35
CA ASN A 147 19.87 10.86 -12.46
C ASN A 147 19.44 9.50 -11.85
N MET A 148 18.14 9.21 -11.84
CA MET A 148 17.62 7.94 -11.34
C MET A 148 17.89 6.81 -12.34
N PRO A 149 18.44 5.66 -11.89
CA PRO A 149 18.60 4.48 -12.73
C PRO A 149 17.28 4.04 -13.35
N GLU A 150 17.28 3.64 -14.62
CA GLU A 150 16.05 3.28 -15.34
C GLU A 150 15.25 2.15 -14.69
N LYS A 151 15.94 1.19 -14.06
CA LYS A 151 15.29 0.10 -13.32
C LYS A 151 14.49 0.63 -12.13
N ASP A 152 15.11 1.51 -11.34
CA ASP A 152 14.50 2.06 -10.13
C ASP A 152 13.38 3.03 -10.49
N LYS A 153 13.58 3.84 -11.53
CA LYS A 153 12.53 4.71 -12.07
C LYS A 153 11.30 3.91 -12.51
N LYS A 154 11.49 2.81 -13.25
CA LYS A 154 10.40 1.96 -13.69
C LYS A 154 9.64 1.35 -12.53
N ALA A 155 10.34 0.87 -11.50
CA ALA A 155 9.72 0.32 -10.30
C ALA A 155 8.91 1.42 -9.57
N ALA A 156 9.54 2.55 -9.26
CA ALA A 156 8.88 3.66 -8.57
C ALA A 156 7.63 4.17 -9.32
N LEU A 157 7.71 4.31 -10.65
CA LEU A 157 6.56 4.72 -11.46
C LEU A 157 5.44 3.67 -11.47
N ALA A 158 5.76 2.38 -11.44
CA ALA A 158 4.76 1.32 -11.35
C ALA A 158 4.01 1.40 -10.02
N ASP A 159 4.73 1.51 -8.91
CA ASP A 159 4.18 1.61 -7.56
C ASP A 159 3.33 2.87 -7.38
N MET A 160 3.83 4.03 -7.85
CA MET A 160 3.09 5.29 -7.79
C MET A 160 1.82 5.26 -8.65
N ASN A 161 1.85 4.66 -9.84
CA ASN A 161 0.66 4.52 -10.68
C ASN A 161 -0.36 3.55 -10.09
N GLU A 162 0.09 2.53 -9.37
CA GLU A 162 -0.81 1.64 -8.62
C GLU A 162 -1.45 2.41 -7.46
N ALA A 163 -0.65 3.12 -6.64
CA ALA A 163 -1.15 3.96 -5.56
C ALA A 163 -2.16 5.02 -6.04
N LEU A 164 -1.94 5.59 -7.24
CA LEU A 164 -2.84 6.60 -7.81
C LEU A 164 -4.26 6.09 -8.07
N LYS A 165 -4.44 4.79 -8.30
CA LYS A 165 -5.77 4.20 -8.48
C LYS A 165 -6.64 4.27 -7.22
N TYR A 166 -5.99 4.33 -6.05
CA TYR A 166 -6.62 4.31 -4.74
C TYR A 166 -6.53 5.64 -4.00
N ALA A 167 -5.80 6.59 -4.57
CA ALA A 167 -5.66 7.92 -3.98
C ALA A 167 -7.01 8.64 -3.95
N VAL A 168 -7.40 9.13 -2.78
CA VAL A 168 -8.66 9.83 -2.54
C VAL A 168 -8.41 11.25 -2.05
N ASN A 169 -9.37 12.13 -2.28
CA ASN A 169 -9.32 13.50 -1.74
C ASN A 169 -9.62 13.50 -0.24
N VAL A 170 -9.11 14.50 0.46
CA VAL A 170 -9.42 14.71 1.88
C VAL A 170 -10.85 15.21 2.02
N GLN A 171 -11.68 14.48 2.78
CA GLN A 171 -13.08 14.83 3.00
C GLN A 171 -13.28 15.89 4.09
N TYR A 172 -12.32 16.03 5.01
CA TYR A 172 -12.37 16.95 6.15
C TYR A 172 -11.28 18.01 6.00
N PRO A 173 -11.58 19.19 5.41
CA PRO A 173 -10.58 20.26 5.18
C PRO A 173 -9.92 20.76 6.48
N GLU A 174 -10.61 20.67 7.60
CA GLU A 174 -10.08 21.02 8.93
C GLU A 174 -8.88 20.13 9.32
N ASN A 175 -8.87 18.88 8.88
CA ASN A 175 -7.73 17.98 9.10
C ASN A 175 -6.45 18.54 8.46
N VAL A 176 -6.57 19.18 7.29
CA VAL A 176 -5.41 19.79 6.60
C VAL A 176 -4.78 20.87 7.47
N THR A 177 -5.59 21.76 8.03
CA THR A 177 -5.12 22.83 8.91
C THR A 177 -4.44 22.26 10.16
N LEU A 178 -5.07 21.25 10.74
CA LEU A 178 -4.57 20.62 11.97
C LEU A 178 -3.27 19.87 11.74
N VAL A 179 -3.19 19.03 10.72
CA VAL A 179 -1.99 18.25 10.39
C VAL A 179 -0.84 19.18 9.97
N THR A 180 -1.11 20.23 9.20
CA THR A 180 -0.10 21.24 8.84
C THR A 180 0.47 21.94 10.07
N LYS A 181 -0.36 22.26 11.08
CA LYS A 181 0.09 22.84 12.35
C LYS A 181 1.10 21.94 13.07
N TYR A 182 0.92 20.62 12.99
CA TYR A 182 1.79 19.65 13.66
C TYR A 182 2.80 18.98 12.72
N TYR A 183 2.92 19.46 11.48
CA TYR A 183 3.69 18.83 10.40
C TYR A 183 5.09 18.38 10.83
N ASP A 184 5.87 19.27 11.44
CA ASP A 184 7.27 18.95 11.78
C ASP A 184 7.39 17.80 12.78
N LYS A 185 6.48 17.73 13.75
CA LYS A 185 6.43 16.63 14.73
C LYS A 185 5.98 15.32 14.10
N LEU A 186 4.94 15.39 13.27
CA LEU A 186 4.39 14.23 12.58
C LEU A 186 5.38 13.67 11.55
N ASN A 187 6.06 14.55 10.81
CA ASN A 187 7.06 14.13 9.83
C ASN A 187 8.30 13.52 10.50
N ALA A 188 8.77 14.07 11.62
CA ALA A 188 9.86 13.48 12.38
C ALA A 188 9.52 12.07 12.88
N MET A 189 8.32 11.90 13.41
CA MET A 189 7.80 10.61 13.88
C MET A 189 7.80 9.53 12.79
N MET A 190 7.46 9.90 11.54
CA MET A 190 7.44 8.95 10.40
C MET A 190 8.83 8.66 9.81
N GLN A 191 9.83 9.52 10.05
CA GLN A 191 11.20 9.29 9.58
C GLN A 191 12.00 8.39 10.53
N ASP A 192 11.58 8.26 11.78
CA ASP A 192 12.20 7.35 12.76
C ASP A 192 11.85 5.86 12.46
N GLU A 193 11.04 5.59 11.42
CA GLU A 193 10.62 4.24 10.98
C GLU A 193 11.44 3.69 9.79
N GLU A 194 12.39 4.47 9.23
CA GLU A 194 13.29 4.04 8.13
C GLU A 194 14.69 3.67 8.67
#